data_4780196fabd2a1d5227037f2c8f4a741
#
_entry.id   4780196fabd2a1d5227037f2c8f4a741
#
_cell.length_a   1.000
_cell.length_b   1.000
_cell.length_c   1.000
_cell.angle_alpha   90.00
_cell.angle_beta   90.00
_cell.angle_gamma   90.00
#
_symmetry.space_group_name_H-M   'P 1'
#
loop_
_entity.id
_entity.type
_entity.pdbx_description
1 polymer ?
#
loop_
_entity_poly.entity_id
_entity_poly.type
_entity_poly.pdbx_seq_one_letter_code
_entity_poly.pdbx_strand_id
1 'polypeptide(L)'
;MSEPILIAKHGAIECHLLPALANRHGLITGATGTGKTITLQKIAESFSSIGIPVFMADVKGDLTGVSQTGKLPDKVAKILKDRGLDAPAPMQCPTTLWDVFGEQGHPVRATVSDMGPLLLARMLDLNETQAGVLNMVFKIADDNGLLLLDLKDLRAMLQYVGENGKQFTTEYGNVSAASVGAIQRGLLQIEEQGGDKFFGEPMLDINDF
;
A
#
# COMPACT_ATOMS: atom_id res chain seq x y z
N MET A 1 3.45 9.20 30.35
CA MET A 1 4.35 8.57 29.34
C MET A 1 3.92 7.12 29.24
N SER A 2 3.72 6.60 28.04
CA SER A 2 3.38 5.19 27.81
C SER A 2 4.53 4.28 28.27
N GLU A 3 4.19 3.15 28.86
CA GLU A 3 5.18 2.17 29.32
C GLU A 3 5.97 1.56 28.15
N PRO A 4 7.22 1.12 28.38
CA PRO A 4 8.00 0.41 27.39
C PRO A 4 7.29 -0.88 26.92
N ILE A 5 7.25 -1.11 25.61
CA ILE A 5 6.64 -2.30 25.01
C ILE A 5 7.66 -3.43 24.99
N LEU A 6 7.41 -4.53 25.68
CA LEU A 6 8.25 -5.72 25.60
C LEU A 6 8.06 -6.41 24.24
N ILE A 7 9.14 -6.45 23.43
CA ILE A 7 9.13 -7.07 22.09
C ILE A 7 9.71 -8.48 22.13
N ALA A 8 10.78 -8.68 22.89
CA ALA A 8 11.48 -9.95 22.95
C ALA A 8 12.14 -10.15 24.32
N LYS A 9 12.31 -11.42 24.71
CA LYS A 9 12.98 -11.81 25.95
C LYS A 9 13.87 -13.02 25.73
N HIS A 10 15.06 -13.00 26.35
CA HIS A 10 15.96 -14.14 26.42
C HIS A 10 16.58 -14.22 27.81
N GLY A 11 16.17 -15.23 28.59
CA GLY A 11 16.58 -15.33 30.00
C GLY A 11 16.15 -14.09 30.81
N ALA A 12 17.09 -13.42 31.43
CA ALA A 12 16.89 -12.19 32.16
C ALA A 12 16.95 -10.91 31.29
N ILE A 13 17.32 -11.05 30.01
CA ILE A 13 17.45 -9.90 29.09
C ILE A 13 16.10 -9.63 28.43
N GLU A 14 15.61 -8.42 28.57
CA GLU A 14 14.38 -7.94 27.94
C GLU A 14 14.68 -6.85 26.92
N CYS A 15 14.09 -6.98 25.73
CA CYS A 15 14.19 -5.98 24.68
C CYS A 15 12.87 -5.20 24.60
N HIS A 16 12.96 -3.91 24.83
CA HIS A 16 11.80 -3.01 24.84
C HIS A 16 11.85 -2.01 23.70
N LEU A 17 10.70 -1.74 23.10
CA LEU A 17 10.46 -0.60 22.24
C LEU A 17 9.90 0.54 23.11
N LEU A 18 10.49 1.70 22.99
CA LEU A 18 10.02 2.90 23.70
C LEU A 18 9.03 3.66 22.80
N PRO A 19 7.72 3.72 23.12
CA PRO A 19 6.74 4.37 22.25
C PRO A 19 7.08 5.84 21.95
N ALA A 20 7.64 6.56 22.91
CA ALA A 20 8.07 7.94 22.72
C ALA A 20 9.18 8.13 21.68
N LEU A 21 9.92 7.07 21.33
CA LEU A 21 10.99 7.06 20.33
C LEU A 21 10.64 6.25 19.09
N ALA A 22 9.39 5.76 18.97
CA ALA A 22 8.95 4.90 17.89
C ALA A 22 8.68 5.64 16.56
N ASN A 23 8.82 6.96 16.53
CA ASN A 23 8.73 7.78 15.31
C ASN A 23 9.97 7.65 14.40
N ARG A 24 10.58 6.49 14.36
CA ARG A 24 11.78 6.15 13.60
C ARG A 24 11.53 4.93 12.72
N HIS A 25 12.43 4.72 11.77
CA HIS A 25 12.43 3.52 10.95
C HIS A 25 13.02 2.35 11.72
N GLY A 26 12.47 1.17 11.49
CA GLY A 26 12.94 -0.09 12.05
C GLY A 26 13.04 -1.16 10.96
N LEU A 27 13.87 -2.17 11.20
CA LEU A 27 14.01 -3.33 10.32
C LEU A 27 13.89 -4.61 11.13
N ILE A 28 12.92 -5.47 10.75
CA ILE A 28 12.76 -6.82 11.28
C ILE A 28 13.24 -7.79 10.20
N THR A 29 14.39 -8.41 10.41
CA THR A 29 15.02 -9.32 9.46
C THR A 29 15.20 -10.71 10.05
N GLY A 30 15.27 -11.72 9.18
CA GLY A 30 15.45 -13.11 9.55
C GLY A 30 14.99 -14.05 8.44
N ALA A 31 15.41 -15.33 8.52
CA ALA A 31 14.97 -16.38 7.60
C ALA A 31 13.47 -16.67 7.74
N THR A 32 12.92 -17.47 6.83
CA THR A 32 11.54 -17.94 6.91
C THR A 32 11.31 -18.75 8.19
N GLY A 33 10.19 -18.50 8.88
CA GLY A 33 9.84 -19.21 10.12
C GLY A 33 10.54 -18.72 11.40
N THR A 34 11.33 -17.63 11.35
CA THR A 34 12.01 -17.08 12.54
C THR A 34 11.13 -16.14 13.38
N GLY A 35 9.89 -15.88 12.96
CA GLY A 35 8.93 -15.08 13.73
C GLY A 35 8.83 -13.62 13.33
N LYS A 36 9.29 -13.21 12.13
CA LYS A 36 9.17 -11.82 11.66
C LYS A 36 7.74 -11.29 11.72
N THR A 37 6.78 -12.04 11.13
CA THR A 37 5.35 -11.70 11.13
C THR A 37 4.79 -11.60 12.54
N ILE A 38 5.14 -12.54 13.41
CA ILE A 38 4.73 -12.51 14.83
C ILE A 38 5.26 -11.28 15.56
N THR A 39 6.49 -10.86 15.25
CA THR A 39 7.05 -9.62 15.82
C THR A 39 6.29 -8.39 15.35
N LEU A 40 5.91 -8.32 14.06
CA LEU A 40 5.08 -7.23 13.53
C LEU A 40 3.70 -7.21 14.19
N GLN A 41 3.03 -8.36 14.28
CA GLN A 41 1.74 -8.49 14.95
C GLN A 41 1.83 -8.05 16.42
N LYS A 42 2.87 -8.49 17.14
CA LYS A 42 3.09 -8.10 18.54
C LYS A 42 3.27 -6.59 18.71
N ILE A 43 4.02 -5.94 17.81
CA ILE A 43 4.20 -4.50 17.83
C ILE A 43 2.87 -3.80 17.54
N ALA A 44 2.13 -4.25 16.52
CA ALA A 44 0.83 -3.69 16.15
C ALA A 44 -0.19 -3.79 17.29
N GLU A 45 -0.33 -4.98 17.90
CA GLU A 45 -1.20 -5.21 19.06
C GLU A 45 -0.82 -4.28 20.23
N SER A 46 0.47 -4.15 20.49
CA SER A 46 0.96 -3.32 21.60
C SER A 46 0.68 -1.83 21.37
N PHE A 47 0.85 -1.32 20.14
CA PHE A 47 0.47 0.05 19.82
C PHE A 47 -1.05 0.25 19.89
N SER A 48 -1.83 -0.69 19.35
CA SER A 48 -3.29 -0.66 19.45
C SER A 48 -3.76 -0.61 20.91
N SER A 49 -3.13 -1.40 21.80
CA SER A 49 -3.50 -1.45 23.23
C SER A 49 -3.29 -0.13 23.97
N ILE A 50 -2.40 0.73 23.49
CA ILE A 50 -2.15 2.07 24.05
C ILE A 50 -2.83 3.19 23.25
N GLY A 51 -3.76 2.83 22.32
CA GLY A 51 -4.56 3.78 21.55
C GLY A 51 -3.84 4.44 20.37
N ILE A 52 -2.73 3.84 19.89
CA ILE A 52 -2.02 4.35 18.72
C ILE A 52 -2.49 3.56 17.48
N PRO A 53 -3.05 4.24 16.46
CA PRO A 53 -3.47 3.59 15.23
C PRO A 53 -2.25 3.02 14.47
N VAL A 54 -2.46 1.85 13.84
CA VAL A 54 -1.40 1.16 13.10
C VAL A 54 -1.91 0.86 11.69
N PHE A 55 -1.14 1.25 10.68
CA PHE A 55 -1.36 0.87 9.30
C PHE A 55 -0.39 -0.24 8.90
N MET A 56 -0.90 -1.31 8.29
CA MET A 56 -0.09 -2.44 7.81
C MET A 56 -0.45 -2.79 6.37
N ALA A 57 0.56 -2.91 5.50
CA ALA A 57 0.38 -3.49 4.17
C ALA A 57 0.60 -5.00 4.24
N ASP A 58 -0.45 -5.78 3.95
CA ASP A 58 -0.44 -7.24 4.01
C ASP A 58 -0.58 -7.86 2.61
N VAL A 59 0.54 -8.29 2.04
CA VAL A 59 0.55 -8.91 0.70
C VAL A 59 0.11 -10.38 0.74
N LYS A 60 0.22 -11.04 1.88
CA LYS A 60 0.01 -12.50 2.02
C LYS A 60 -1.26 -12.86 2.80
N GLY A 61 -1.88 -11.89 3.46
CA GLY A 61 -3.03 -12.12 4.34
C GLY A 61 -2.67 -12.73 5.70
N ASP A 62 -1.38 -12.76 6.07
CA ASP A 62 -0.93 -13.37 7.33
C ASP A 62 -0.92 -12.41 8.53
N LEU A 63 -1.14 -11.12 8.31
CA LEU A 63 -1.27 -10.11 9.37
C LEU A 63 -2.71 -9.96 9.88
N THR A 64 -3.71 -10.37 9.11
CA THR A 64 -5.14 -10.24 9.46
C THR A 64 -5.53 -10.92 10.77
N GLY A 65 -4.71 -11.86 11.24
CA GLY A 65 -4.91 -12.56 12.50
C GLY A 65 -5.04 -11.66 13.74
N VAL A 66 -4.50 -10.43 13.70
CA VAL A 66 -4.64 -9.45 14.79
C VAL A 66 -6.10 -9.02 15.03
N SER A 67 -6.97 -9.19 14.03
CA SER A 67 -8.40 -8.88 14.10
C SER A 67 -9.23 -9.91 14.88
N GLN A 68 -8.64 -11.04 15.27
CA GLN A 68 -9.33 -12.14 15.90
C GLN A 68 -8.65 -12.57 17.21
N THR A 69 -9.45 -13.02 18.16
CA THR A 69 -8.91 -13.63 19.39
C THR A 69 -8.25 -14.96 19.03
N GLY A 70 -6.93 -14.96 19.01
CA GLY A 70 -6.14 -16.14 18.69
C GLY A 70 -6.17 -17.21 19.78
N LYS A 71 -5.90 -18.45 19.39
CA LYS A 71 -5.59 -19.54 20.34
C LYS A 71 -4.08 -19.73 20.36
N LEU A 72 -3.52 -19.83 21.57
CA LEU A 72 -2.09 -20.12 21.71
C LEU A 72 -1.83 -21.57 21.33
N PRO A 73 -1.00 -21.84 20.28
CA PRO A 73 -0.66 -23.22 19.93
C PRO A 73 0.14 -23.89 21.04
N ASP A 74 -0.09 -25.18 21.30
CA ASP A 74 0.59 -25.95 22.36
C ASP A 74 2.12 -25.88 22.27
N LYS A 75 2.65 -25.89 21.04
CA LYS A 75 4.09 -25.73 20.80
C LYS A 75 4.62 -24.40 21.31
N VAL A 76 3.88 -23.32 21.11
CA VAL A 76 4.24 -21.96 21.56
C VAL A 76 4.09 -21.87 23.08
N ALA A 77 3.01 -22.40 23.62
CA ALA A 77 2.78 -22.47 25.06
C ALA A 77 3.97 -23.19 25.80
N LYS A 78 4.45 -24.30 25.22
CA LYS A 78 5.61 -25.02 25.75
C LYS A 78 6.88 -24.16 25.69
N ILE A 79 7.14 -23.49 24.57
CA ILE A 79 8.32 -22.61 24.41
C ILE A 79 8.29 -21.46 25.43
N LEU A 80 7.13 -20.86 25.65
CA LEU A 80 6.97 -19.78 26.63
C LEU A 80 7.29 -20.29 28.04
N LYS A 81 6.71 -21.43 28.41
CA LYS A 81 6.95 -22.08 29.71
C LYS A 81 8.44 -22.41 29.91
N ASP A 82 9.09 -23.01 28.91
CA ASP A 82 10.51 -23.37 28.97
C ASP A 82 11.42 -22.14 29.11
N ARG A 83 10.95 -20.98 28.66
CA ARG A 83 11.65 -19.69 28.76
C ARG A 83 11.22 -18.82 29.95
N GLY A 84 10.34 -19.34 30.82
CA GLY A 84 9.86 -18.59 31.98
C GLY A 84 9.03 -17.35 31.60
N LEU A 85 8.32 -17.44 30.48
CA LEU A 85 7.43 -16.38 29.99
C LEU A 85 5.96 -16.77 30.26
N ASP A 86 5.17 -15.81 30.72
CA ASP A 86 3.73 -15.98 30.83
C ASP A 86 3.07 -16.08 29.45
N ALA A 87 2.01 -16.87 29.37
CA ALA A 87 1.20 -16.90 28.17
C ALA A 87 0.54 -15.52 27.96
N PRO A 88 0.61 -14.94 26.74
CA PRO A 88 -0.08 -13.68 26.47
C PRO A 88 -1.58 -13.83 26.68
N ALA A 89 -2.22 -12.81 27.24
CA ALA A 89 -3.68 -12.75 27.29
C ALA A 89 -4.24 -12.75 25.85
N PRO A 90 -5.33 -13.50 25.60
CA PRO A 90 -5.99 -13.42 24.30
C PRO A 90 -6.43 -11.98 24.05
N MET A 91 -6.06 -11.45 22.87
CA MET A 91 -6.35 -10.08 22.47
C MET A 91 -6.95 -10.06 21.07
N GLN A 92 -7.86 -9.16 20.84
CA GLN A 92 -8.44 -8.84 19.55
C GLN A 92 -8.30 -7.34 19.34
N CYS A 93 -7.67 -6.92 18.25
CA CYS A 93 -7.56 -5.50 17.91
C CYS A 93 -8.75 -5.07 17.05
N PRO A 94 -9.35 -3.90 17.30
CA PRO A 94 -10.24 -3.26 16.33
C PRO A 94 -9.47 -3.08 15.02
N THR A 95 -10.00 -3.63 13.93
CA THR A 95 -9.28 -3.69 12.66
C THR A 95 -10.22 -3.40 11.51
N THR A 96 -9.87 -2.45 10.64
CA THR A 96 -10.51 -2.24 9.35
C THR A 96 -9.65 -2.91 8.27
N LEU A 97 -10.26 -3.77 7.48
CA LEU A 97 -9.60 -4.44 6.36
C LEU A 97 -9.93 -3.70 5.07
N TRP A 98 -8.89 -3.22 4.41
CA TRP A 98 -8.98 -2.58 3.11
C TRP A 98 -8.53 -3.55 2.02
N ASP A 99 -9.25 -3.60 0.92
CA ASP A 99 -8.99 -4.54 -0.16
C ASP A 99 -8.97 -3.82 -1.51
N VAL A 100 -7.86 -3.97 -2.23
CA VAL A 100 -7.68 -3.37 -3.56
C VAL A 100 -8.75 -3.84 -4.55
N PHE A 101 -9.23 -5.08 -4.41
CA PHE A 101 -10.27 -5.63 -5.29
C PHE A 101 -11.70 -5.47 -4.74
N GLY A 102 -11.83 -5.08 -3.46
CA GLY A 102 -13.13 -4.92 -2.80
C GLY A 102 -13.92 -6.22 -2.64
N GLU A 103 -13.23 -7.37 -2.56
CA GLU A 103 -13.87 -8.70 -2.49
C GLU A 103 -13.98 -9.22 -1.05
N GLN A 104 -12.99 -8.90 -0.20
CA GLN A 104 -12.89 -9.41 1.18
C GLN A 104 -12.80 -8.31 2.23
N GLY A 105 -12.71 -7.05 1.81
CA GLY A 105 -12.62 -5.88 2.67
C GLY A 105 -13.28 -4.66 2.06
N HIS A 106 -13.11 -3.52 2.70
CA HIS A 106 -13.56 -2.25 2.14
C HIS A 106 -12.73 -1.90 0.90
N PRO A 107 -13.35 -1.47 -0.22
CA PRO A 107 -12.61 -1.16 -1.42
C PRO A 107 -11.69 0.04 -1.20
N VAL A 108 -10.44 -0.11 -1.61
CA VAL A 108 -9.47 0.99 -1.71
C VAL A 108 -9.45 1.45 -3.16
N ARG A 109 -9.72 2.73 -3.41
CA ARG A 109 -9.67 3.31 -4.74
C ARG A 109 -8.85 4.59 -4.76
N ALA A 110 -8.26 4.87 -5.90
CA ALA A 110 -7.60 6.13 -6.20
C ALA A 110 -8.00 6.60 -7.59
N THR A 111 -8.13 7.90 -7.78
CA THR A 111 -8.27 8.41 -9.15
C THR A 111 -6.91 8.40 -9.87
N VAL A 112 -6.95 8.37 -11.17
CA VAL A 112 -5.74 8.51 -12.00
C VAL A 112 -5.06 9.85 -11.72
N SER A 113 -5.83 10.91 -11.56
CA SER A 113 -5.32 12.25 -11.21
C SER A 113 -4.56 12.26 -9.89
N ASP A 114 -5.10 11.61 -8.83
CA ASP A 114 -4.44 11.58 -7.51
C ASP A 114 -3.18 10.72 -7.51
N MET A 115 -3.19 9.60 -8.25
CA MET A 115 -2.00 8.77 -8.42
C MET A 115 -0.88 9.54 -9.10
N GLY A 116 -1.23 10.34 -10.09
CA GLY A 116 -0.33 11.18 -10.86
C GLY A 116 0.62 10.42 -11.79
N PRO A 117 1.24 11.14 -12.72
CA PRO A 117 2.02 10.53 -13.79
C PRO A 117 3.30 9.85 -13.30
N LEU A 118 3.90 10.32 -12.18
CA LEU A 118 5.15 9.76 -11.66
C LEU A 118 4.96 8.32 -11.14
N LEU A 119 3.91 8.10 -10.35
CA LEU A 119 3.64 6.78 -9.80
C LEU A 119 3.12 5.83 -10.88
N LEU A 120 2.25 6.33 -11.76
CA LEU A 120 1.77 5.55 -12.90
C LEU A 120 2.90 5.14 -13.84
N ALA A 121 3.86 6.03 -14.14
CA ALA A 121 5.01 5.67 -14.96
C ALA A 121 5.82 4.51 -14.36
N ARG A 122 5.97 4.48 -13.04
CA ARG A 122 6.63 3.37 -12.33
C ARG A 122 5.80 2.09 -12.36
N MET A 123 4.49 2.18 -12.14
CA MET A 123 3.59 1.02 -12.22
C MET A 123 3.56 0.38 -13.59
N LEU A 124 3.68 1.20 -14.65
CA LEU A 124 3.67 0.77 -16.05
C LEU A 124 5.07 0.40 -16.58
N ASP A 125 6.11 0.48 -15.75
CA ASP A 125 7.52 0.26 -16.12
C ASP A 125 7.95 1.06 -17.37
N LEU A 126 7.57 2.34 -17.41
CA LEU A 126 7.85 3.22 -18.55
C LEU A 126 9.29 3.72 -18.53
N ASN A 127 9.91 3.76 -19.72
CA ASN A 127 11.18 4.46 -19.89
C ASN A 127 10.99 5.99 -19.85
N GLU A 128 12.10 6.74 -19.78
CA GLU A 128 12.09 8.21 -19.66
C GLU A 128 11.26 8.92 -20.75
N THR A 129 11.37 8.46 -22.00
CA THR A 129 10.61 9.05 -23.13
C THR A 129 9.10 8.81 -22.98
N GLN A 130 8.71 7.59 -22.59
CA GLN A 130 7.31 7.24 -22.37
C GLN A 130 6.75 7.95 -21.12
N ALA A 131 7.51 8.03 -20.04
CA ALA A 131 7.15 8.79 -18.85
C ALA A 131 6.97 10.29 -19.16
N GLY A 132 7.84 10.86 -20.03
CA GLY A 132 7.70 12.22 -20.54
C GLY A 132 6.40 12.44 -21.30
N VAL A 133 6.00 11.50 -22.15
CA VAL A 133 4.71 11.56 -22.85
C VAL A 133 3.54 11.45 -21.87
N LEU A 134 3.61 10.56 -20.88
CA LEU A 134 2.58 10.45 -19.84
C LEU A 134 2.45 11.75 -19.04
N ASN A 135 3.56 12.36 -18.60
CA ASN A 135 3.56 13.67 -17.94
C ASN A 135 2.89 14.75 -18.78
N MET A 136 3.16 14.77 -20.07
CA MET A 136 2.57 15.72 -21.03
C MET A 136 1.05 15.53 -21.12
N VAL A 137 0.56 14.29 -21.18
CA VAL A 137 -0.86 13.99 -21.21
C VAL A 137 -1.58 14.52 -19.96
N PHE A 138 -0.99 14.32 -18.77
CA PHE A 138 -1.52 14.88 -17.53
C PHE A 138 -1.53 16.41 -17.54
N LYS A 139 -0.44 17.04 -18.01
CA LYS A 139 -0.35 18.50 -18.10
C LYS A 139 -1.41 19.08 -19.03
N ILE A 140 -1.63 18.46 -20.20
CA ILE A 140 -2.67 18.88 -21.14
C ILE A 140 -4.06 18.74 -20.52
N ALA A 141 -4.31 17.64 -19.79
CA ALA A 141 -5.58 17.44 -19.08
C ALA A 141 -5.81 18.55 -18.04
N ASP A 142 -4.80 18.83 -17.20
CA ASP A 142 -4.87 19.87 -16.15
C ASP A 142 -5.11 21.26 -16.75
N ASP A 143 -4.36 21.63 -17.80
CA ASP A 143 -4.49 22.95 -18.45
C ASP A 143 -5.88 23.16 -19.11
N ASN A 144 -6.56 22.06 -19.45
CA ASN A 144 -7.91 22.08 -20.01
C ASN A 144 -9.01 21.82 -18.97
N GLY A 145 -8.67 21.66 -17.68
CA GLY A 145 -9.63 21.40 -16.61
C GLY A 145 -10.29 20.03 -16.71
N LEU A 146 -9.61 19.05 -17.32
CA LEU A 146 -10.10 17.69 -17.48
C LEU A 146 -9.58 16.82 -16.33
N LEU A 147 -10.52 16.18 -15.62
CA LEU A 147 -10.20 15.21 -14.58
C LEU A 147 -9.96 13.84 -15.20
N LEU A 148 -8.90 13.18 -14.77
CA LEU A 148 -8.63 11.79 -15.10
C LEU A 148 -9.05 10.93 -13.90
N LEU A 149 -10.29 10.46 -13.90
CA LEU A 149 -10.86 9.74 -12.77
C LEU A 149 -10.50 8.25 -12.82
N ASP A 150 -10.60 7.64 -13.99
CA ASP A 150 -10.34 6.21 -14.17
C ASP A 150 -9.39 5.93 -15.35
N LEU A 151 -9.14 4.64 -15.62
CA LEU A 151 -8.25 4.23 -16.71
C LEU A 151 -8.84 4.55 -18.11
N LYS A 152 -10.16 4.67 -18.23
CA LYS A 152 -10.83 4.99 -19.50
C LYS A 152 -10.60 6.44 -19.87
N ASP A 153 -10.66 7.35 -18.89
CA ASP A 153 -10.33 8.77 -19.08
C ASP A 153 -8.88 8.94 -19.56
N LEU A 154 -7.94 8.26 -18.90
CA LEU A 154 -6.53 8.31 -19.30
C LEU A 154 -6.33 7.75 -20.72
N ARG A 155 -7.01 6.66 -21.08
CA ARG A 155 -6.96 6.11 -22.44
C ARG A 155 -7.51 7.07 -23.49
N ALA A 156 -8.66 7.66 -23.20
CA ALA A 156 -9.29 8.64 -24.09
C ALA A 156 -8.35 9.84 -24.31
N MET A 157 -7.74 10.32 -23.22
CA MET A 157 -6.81 11.44 -23.28
C MET A 157 -5.52 11.08 -24.05
N LEU A 158 -4.95 9.89 -23.84
CA LEU A 158 -3.81 9.38 -24.60
C LEU A 158 -4.12 9.27 -26.10
N GLN A 159 -5.31 8.78 -26.46
CA GLN A 159 -5.76 8.71 -27.84
C GLN A 159 -5.89 10.10 -28.44
N TYR A 160 -6.57 10.99 -27.76
CA TYR A 160 -6.77 12.37 -28.20
C TYR A 160 -5.43 13.09 -28.45
N VAL A 161 -4.49 13.01 -27.50
CA VAL A 161 -3.18 13.61 -27.64
C VAL A 161 -2.36 12.96 -28.76
N GLY A 162 -2.47 11.63 -28.92
CA GLY A 162 -1.82 10.90 -30.00
C GLY A 162 -2.32 11.28 -31.40
N GLU A 163 -3.62 11.44 -31.56
CA GLU A 163 -4.25 11.86 -32.83
C GLU A 163 -3.99 13.31 -33.18
N ASN A 164 -3.90 14.19 -32.16
CA ASN A 164 -3.70 15.61 -32.31
C ASN A 164 -2.27 16.08 -31.96
N GLY A 165 -1.27 15.19 -31.99
CA GLY A 165 0.09 15.46 -31.55
C GLY A 165 0.72 16.72 -32.16
N LYS A 166 0.42 17.06 -33.41
CA LYS A 166 0.92 18.28 -34.08
C LYS A 166 0.46 19.57 -33.37
N GLN A 167 -0.74 19.59 -32.83
CA GLN A 167 -1.31 20.74 -32.13
C GLN A 167 -0.52 21.02 -30.84
N PHE A 168 -0.05 19.97 -30.19
CA PHE A 168 0.62 20.04 -28.88
C PHE A 168 2.14 20.20 -28.99
N THR A 169 2.73 19.95 -30.17
CA THR A 169 4.20 19.91 -30.35
C THR A 169 4.89 21.21 -29.97
N THR A 170 4.27 22.37 -30.25
CA THR A 170 4.89 23.68 -30.00
C THR A 170 4.92 24.03 -28.52
N GLU A 171 3.93 23.63 -27.76
CA GLU A 171 3.75 24.00 -26.36
C GLU A 171 4.30 22.95 -25.39
N TYR A 172 4.05 21.67 -25.70
CA TYR A 172 4.35 20.56 -24.78
C TYR A 172 5.46 19.62 -25.30
N GLY A 173 5.79 19.69 -26.57
CA GLY A 173 6.81 18.85 -27.19
C GLY A 173 6.23 17.71 -28.05
N ASN A 174 7.12 16.88 -28.58
CA ASN A 174 6.72 15.84 -29.55
C ASN A 174 6.14 14.59 -28.87
N VAL A 175 4.98 14.19 -29.32
CA VAL A 175 4.30 12.94 -28.87
C VAL A 175 4.48 11.87 -29.95
N SER A 176 5.22 10.81 -29.63
CA SER A 176 5.38 9.69 -30.56
C SER A 176 4.24 8.68 -30.44
N ALA A 177 3.71 8.19 -31.56
CA ALA A 177 2.72 7.13 -31.58
C ALA A 177 3.24 5.84 -30.91
N ALA A 178 4.55 5.58 -30.96
CA ALA A 178 5.17 4.45 -30.30
C ALA A 178 5.09 4.54 -28.77
N SER A 179 5.29 5.73 -28.20
CA SER A 179 5.16 5.97 -26.76
C SER A 179 3.72 5.85 -26.29
N VAL A 180 2.77 6.44 -27.04
CA VAL A 180 1.33 6.29 -26.74
C VAL A 180 0.93 4.81 -26.75
N GLY A 181 1.34 4.07 -27.77
CA GLY A 181 1.04 2.64 -27.86
C GLY A 181 1.67 1.81 -26.74
N ALA A 182 2.87 2.18 -26.26
CA ALA A 182 3.49 1.51 -25.11
C ALA A 182 2.71 1.76 -23.82
N ILE A 183 2.30 3.01 -23.55
CA ILE A 183 1.51 3.36 -22.37
C ILE A 183 0.15 2.64 -22.42
N GLN A 184 -0.53 2.63 -23.57
CA GLN A 184 -1.82 1.93 -23.73
C GLN A 184 -1.72 0.43 -23.46
N ARG A 185 -0.63 -0.23 -23.90
CA ARG A 185 -0.40 -1.65 -23.59
C ARG A 185 -0.20 -1.88 -22.07
N GLY A 186 0.56 -0.99 -21.41
CA GLY A 186 0.72 -1.06 -19.96
C GLY A 186 -0.60 -0.90 -19.21
N LEU A 187 -1.45 0.04 -19.65
CA LEU A 187 -2.78 0.23 -19.07
C LEU A 187 -3.66 -1.02 -19.24
N LEU A 188 -3.60 -1.68 -20.40
CA LEU A 188 -4.33 -2.93 -20.63
C LEU A 188 -3.90 -4.02 -19.65
N GLN A 189 -2.59 -4.15 -19.39
CA GLN A 189 -2.08 -5.11 -18.41
C GLN A 189 -2.58 -4.84 -16.99
N ILE A 190 -2.67 -3.55 -16.59
CA ILE A 190 -3.24 -3.17 -15.29
C ILE A 190 -4.72 -3.52 -15.24
N GLU A 191 -5.49 -3.25 -16.29
CA GLU A 191 -6.92 -3.61 -16.34
C GLU A 191 -7.13 -5.12 -16.22
N GLU A 192 -6.33 -5.94 -16.93
CA GLU A 192 -6.39 -7.39 -16.83
C GLU A 192 -6.09 -7.92 -15.42
N GLN A 193 -5.34 -7.16 -14.62
CA GLN A 193 -5.06 -7.45 -13.22
C GLN A 193 -6.11 -6.89 -12.24
N GLY A 194 -7.21 -6.33 -12.74
CA GLY A 194 -8.27 -5.76 -11.93
C GLY A 194 -8.09 -4.28 -11.59
N GLY A 195 -7.24 -3.56 -12.34
CA GLY A 195 -7.03 -2.13 -12.13
C GLY A 195 -8.28 -1.28 -12.31
N ASP A 196 -9.26 -1.74 -13.05
CA ASP A 196 -10.58 -1.14 -13.19
C ASP A 196 -11.37 -1.11 -11.87
N LYS A 197 -11.08 -2.01 -10.94
CA LYS A 197 -11.65 -2.01 -9.58
C LYS A 197 -10.97 -1.01 -8.66
N PHE A 198 -9.68 -0.74 -8.90
CA PHE A 198 -8.86 0.15 -8.07
C PHE A 198 -8.93 1.62 -8.53
N PHE A 199 -8.82 1.87 -9.86
CA PHE A 199 -8.87 3.23 -10.38
C PHE A 199 -10.30 3.70 -10.55
N GLY A 200 -10.65 4.78 -9.87
CA GLY A 200 -11.96 5.41 -9.93
C GLY A 200 -12.43 6.00 -8.61
N GLU A 201 -13.66 6.48 -8.61
CA GLU A 201 -14.34 7.02 -7.44
C GLU A 201 -15.23 5.97 -6.75
N PRO A 202 -15.54 6.16 -5.44
CA PRO A 202 -14.96 7.18 -4.57
C PRO A 202 -13.52 6.84 -4.21
N MET A 203 -12.64 7.83 -4.23
CA MET A 203 -11.28 7.65 -3.75
C MET A 203 -11.23 7.51 -2.24
N LEU A 204 -10.21 6.82 -1.75
CA LEU A 204 -9.96 6.70 -0.32
C LEU A 204 -9.60 8.06 0.28
N ASP A 205 -10.33 8.48 1.30
CA ASP A 205 -9.97 9.65 2.12
C ASP A 205 -9.14 9.20 3.32
N ILE A 206 -8.07 9.92 3.64
CA ILE A 206 -7.23 9.64 4.80
C ILE A 206 -8.02 9.71 6.13
N ASN A 207 -9.13 10.41 6.16
CA ASN A 207 -10.00 10.50 7.33
C ASN A 207 -10.84 9.22 7.54
N ASP A 208 -10.83 8.31 6.58
CA ASP A 208 -11.52 7.01 6.70
C ASP A 208 -10.68 5.97 7.48
N PHE A 209 -9.42 6.30 7.82
CA PHE A 209 -8.52 5.43 8.58
C PHE A 209 -8.68 5.54 10.10
#